data_9c99555b83e6adb4ea9a08bc880d7fe5
#
_entry.id   9c99555b83e6adb4ea9a08bc880d7fe5
#
_cell.length_a   1.000
_cell.length_b   1.000
_cell.length_c   1.000
_cell.angle_alpha   90.00
_cell.angle_beta   90.00
_cell.angle_gamma   90.00
#
_symmetry.space_group_name_H-M   'P 1'
#
loop_
_entity.id
_entity.type
_entity.pdbx_description
1 polymer ?
#
loop_
_entity_poly.entity_id
_entity_poly.type
_entity_poly.pdbx_seq_one_letter_code
_entity_poly.pdbx_strand_id
1 'polypeptide(L)'
;MAEKRNIKRHKKRITVRFGIDLPTRVAYTEDLSVHGLFIKTHYISPPGTRIQIELTLPNNDSVWLEGMVRWTKKAPPQLINISIKCGMGVKITQFITGEANYQHFIAEMQKRL
;
A
#
# COMPACT_ATOMS: atom_id res chain seq x y z
N MET A 1 -3.92 -12.54 20.08
CA MET A 1 -3.89 -11.74 20.43
C MET A 1 -3.04 -10.51 20.55
N ALA A 2 -2.19 -10.38 21.46
CA ALA A 2 -1.49 -9.14 21.66
C ALA A 2 -0.58 -8.79 20.49
N GLU A 3 -0.08 -9.79 19.80
CA GLU A 3 0.86 -9.49 18.75
C GLU A 3 0.25 -8.70 17.61
N LYS A 4 -1.04 -8.75 17.44
CA LYS A 4 -1.66 -7.94 16.41
C LYS A 4 -1.54 -6.47 16.67
N ARG A 5 -1.42 -6.09 17.91
CA ARG A 5 -1.33 -4.69 18.25
C ARG A 5 0.03 -4.11 17.99
N ASN A 6 1.01 -4.99 17.77
CA ASN A 6 2.37 -4.52 17.49
C ASN A 6 2.56 -4.11 16.05
N ILE A 7 1.60 -4.43 15.18
CA ILE A 7 1.68 -4.04 13.78
C ILE A 7 0.98 -2.71 13.63
N LYS A 8 1.77 -1.66 13.61
CA LYS A 8 1.22 -0.32 13.51
C LYS A 8 1.07 0.11 12.08
N ARG A 9 -0.06 0.73 11.79
CA ARG A 9 -0.31 1.34 10.50
C ARG A 9 -0.19 2.84 10.64
N HIS A 10 0.51 3.43 9.71
CA HIS A 10 0.76 4.87 9.72
C HIS A 10 0.05 5.49 8.54
N LYS A 11 -0.83 6.43 8.79
CA LYS A 11 -1.51 7.13 7.72
C LYS A 11 -0.51 8.02 7.02
N LYS A 12 -0.30 7.72 5.74
CA LYS A 12 0.66 8.47 4.96
C LYS A 12 0.33 8.32 3.48
N ARG A 13 0.32 9.43 2.79
CA ARG A 13 0.04 9.45 1.35
C ARG A 13 1.35 9.40 0.60
N ILE A 14 1.61 8.28 -0.03
CA ILE A 14 2.82 8.05 -0.82
C ILE A 14 2.38 7.72 -2.24
N THR A 15 3.07 8.27 -3.22
CA THR A 15 2.80 7.95 -4.61
C THR A 15 3.16 6.50 -4.86
N VAL A 16 2.26 5.78 -5.54
CA VAL A 16 2.45 4.38 -5.82
C VAL A 16 2.06 4.10 -7.26
N ARG A 17 2.79 3.20 -7.91
CA ARG A 17 2.40 2.61 -9.18
C ARG A 17 2.19 1.14 -8.95
N PHE A 18 1.16 0.59 -9.56
CA PHE A 18 0.84 -0.81 -9.34
C PHE A 18 0.21 -1.43 -10.58
N GLY A 19 0.24 -2.75 -10.65
CA GLY A 19 -0.35 -3.49 -11.74
C GLY A 19 -0.08 -4.96 -11.58
N ILE A 20 -0.75 -5.79 -12.38
CA ILE A 20 -0.61 -7.23 -12.28
C ILE A 20 0.74 -7.68 -12.82
N ASP A 21 1.09 -7.24 -14.03
CA ASP A 21 2.38 -7.60 -14.61
C ASP A 21 3.41 -6.51 -14.42
N LEU A 22 3.01 -5.27 -14.66
CA LEU A 22 3.89 -4.12 -14.55
C LEU A 22 3.21 -3.05 -13.71
N PRO A 23 3.97 -2.28 -12.93
CA PRO A 23 3.38 -1.23 -12.09
C PRO A 23 3.13 0.03 -12.92
N THR A 24 2.01 0.05 -13.63
CA THR A 24 1.71 1.14 -14.56
C THR A 24 0.63 2.10 -14.08
N ARG A 25 -0.24 1.67 -13.15
CA ARG A 25 -1.31 2.54 -12.67
C ARG A 25 -0.83 3.37 -11.51
N VAL A 26 -1.13 4.66 -11.55
CA VAL A 26 -0.72 5.60 -10.49
C VAL A 26 -1.83 5.74 -9.49
N ALA A 27 -1.46 5.72 -8.22
CA ALA A 27 -2.39 5.91 -7.11
C ALA A 27 -1.63 6.44 -5.90
N TYR A 28 -2.29 6.42 -4.75
CA TYR A 28 -1.66 6.85 -3.50
C TYR A 28 -1.96 5.84 -2.42
N THR A 29 -1.06 5.73 -1.47
CA THR A 29 -1.34 4.93 -0.28
C THR A 29 -2.22 5.72 0.66
N GLU A 30 -3.01 4.99 1.46
CA GLU A 30 -3.74 5.58 2.56
C GLU A 30 -2.99 5.35 3.85
N ASP A 31 -2.47 4.16 4.04
CA ASP A 31 -1.67 3.82 5.19
C ASP A 31 -0.62 2.78 4.83
N LEU A 32 0.38 2.66 5.67
CA LEU A 32 1.52 1.78 5.48
C LEU A 32 1.88 1.12 6.80
N SER A 33 2.45 -0.07 6.71
CA SER A 33 3.04 -0.76 7.85
C SER A 33 4.19 -1.61 7.36
N VAL A 34 4.89 -2.30 8.27
CA VAL A 34 5.99 -3.17 7.87
C VAL A 34 5.51 -4.34 7.03
N HIS A 35 4.25 -4.75 7.16
CA HIS A 35 3.74 -5.94 6.47
C HIS A 35 2.85 -5.64 5.27
N GLY A 36 2.39 -4.42 5.11
CA GLY A 36 1.48 -4.14 4.02
C GLY A 36 1.09 -2.68 3.92
N LEU A 37 0.20 -2.43 2.98
CA LEU A 37 -0.25 -1.07 2.71
C LEU A 37 -1.64 -1.09 2.11
N PHE A 38 -2.32 0.04 2.17
CA PHE A 38 -3.59 0.21 1.52
C PHE A 38 -3.41 1.15 0.33
N ILE A 39 -3.77 0.68 -0.86
CA ILE A 39 -3.71 1.48 -2.09
C ILE A 39 -5.08 2.06 -2.36
N LYS A 40 -5.17 3.38 -2.39
CA LYS A 40 -6.42 4.07 -2.65
C LYS A 40 -6.61 4.19 -4.15
N THR A 41 -7.56 3.44 -4.68
CA THR A 41 -7.78 3.37 -6.12
C THR A 41 -9.16 2.80 -6.42
N HIS A 42 -9.66 3.11 -7.62
CA HIS A 42 -10.87 2.48 -8.12
C HIS A 42 -10.57 1.24 -8.96
N TYR A 43 -9.31 1.00 -9.26
CA TYR A 43 -8.89 -0.18 -10.04
C TYR A 43 -8.60 -1.31 -9.07
N ILE A 44 -9.61 -2.09 -8.77
CA ILE A 44 -9.55 -3.07 -7.70
C ILE A 44 -9.43 -4.47 -8.28
N SER A 45 -8.43 -5.20 -7.83
CA SER A 45 -8.27 -6.60 -8.15
C SER A 45 -8.79 -7.44 -6.98
N PRO A 46 -9.31 -8.63 -7.25
CA PRO A 46 -9.88 -9.44 -6.18
C PRO A 46 -8.81 -9.95 -5.21
N PRO A 47 -9.22 -10.29 -3.97
CA PRO A 47 -8.28 -10.88 -3.02
C PRO A 47 -7.61 -12.12 -3.60
N GLY A 48 -6.34 -12.28 -3.29
CA GLY A 48 -5.53 -13.35 -3.84
C GLY A 48 -4.74 -12.96 -5.07
N THR A 49 -5.03 -11.80 -5.65
CA THR A 49 -4.30 -11.35 -6.82
C THR A 49 -2.92 -10.86 -6.41
N ARG A 50 -1.91 -11.29 -7.16
CA ARG A 50 -0.53 -10.85 -6.95
C ARG A 50 -0.28 -9.62 -7.81
N ILE A 51 0.27 -8.58 -7.22
CA ILE A 51 0.50 -7.34 -7.95
C ILE A 51 1.91 -6.83 -7.71
N GLN A 52 2.41 -6.09 -8.70
CA GLN A 52 3.69 -5.39 -8.63
C GLN A 52 3.44 -3.97 -8.15
N ILE A 53 4.27 -3.50 -7.24
CA ILE A 53 4.09 -2.18 -6.65
C ILE A 53 5.42 -1.45 -6.62
N GLU A 54 5.39 -0.22 -7.08
CA GLU A 54 6.55 0.66 -7.00
C GLU A 54 6.15 1.88 -6.19
N LEU A 55 6.85 2.11 -5.08
CA LEU A 55 6.61 3.25 -4.23
C LEU A 55 7.68 4.29 -4.45
N THR A 56 7.29 5.56 -4.41
CA THR A 56 8.23 6.67 -4.38
C THR A 56 8.13 7.31 -3.00
N LEU A 57 9.17 7.12 -2.21
CA LEU A 57 9.20 7.66 -0.85
C LEU A 57 9.43 9.18 -0.89
N PRO A 58 9.12 9.89 0.20
CA PRO A 58 9.25 11.35 0.19
C PRO A 58 10.64 11.86 -0.13
N ASN A 59 11.68 11.07 0.13
CA ASN A 59 13.06 11.46 -0.21
C ASN A 59 13.45 11.04 -1.62
N ASN A 60 12.46 10.63 -2.42
CA ASN A 60 12.64 10.18 -3.81
C ASN A 60 13.27 8.80 -3.95
N ASP A 61 13.48 8.07 -2.86
CA ASP A 61 13.91 6.69 -2.97
C ASP A 61 12.77 5.86 -3.57
N SER A 62 13.16 4.90 -4.40
CA SER A 62 12.21 4.02 -5.07
C SER A 62 12.23 2.66 -4.39
N VAL A 63 11.05 2.10 -4.17
CA VAL A 63 10.90 0.77 -3.59
C VAL A 63 10.05 -0.06 -4.53
N TRP A 64 10.56 -1.20 -4.95
CA TRP A 64 9.80 -2.11 -5.81
C TRP A 64 9.54 -3.37 -5.03
N LEU A 65 8.27 -3.73 -4.92
CA LEU A 65 7.88 -4.93 -4.17
C LEU A 65 6.74 -5.65 -4.87
N GLU A 66 6.55 -6.88 -4.46
CA GLU A 66 5.42 -7.68 -4.89
C GLU A 66 4.51 -7.86 -3.69
N GLY A 67 3.22 -7.76 -3.94
CA GLY A 67 2.25 -7.94 -2.87
C GLY A 67 1.07 -8.77 -3.32
N MET A 68 0.25 -9.17 -2.35
CA MET A 68 -0.95 -9.92 -2.61
C MET A 68 -2.13 -9.16 -2.04
N VAL A 69 -3.17 -8.99 -2.85
CA VAL A 69 -4.40 -8.33 -2.39
C VAL A 69 -5.05 -9.23 -1.35
N ARG A 70 -5.30 -8.68 -0.16
CA ARG A 70 -5.92 -9.44 0.92
C ARG A 70 -7.37 -9.06 1.12
N TRP A 71 -7.71 -7.81 0.91
CA TRP A 71 -9.10 -7.37 1.03
C TRP A 71 -9.30 -6.14 0.16
N THR A 72 -10.57 -5.88 -0.17
CA THR A 72 -10.91 -4.75 -1.02
C THR A 72 -12.05 -3.97 -0.41
N LYS A 73 -12.13 -2.70 -0.78
CA LYS A 73 -13.21 -1.84 -0.38
C LYS A 73 -13.68 -1.07 -1.60
N LYS A 74 -14.92 -1.29 -1.99
CA LYS A 74 -15.50 -0.64 -3.16
C LYS A 74 -16.62 0.27 -2.74
N ALA A 75 -16.75 1.40 -3.43
CA ALA A 75 -17.90 2.27 -3.24
C ALA A 75 -18.96 1.92 -4.28
N PRO A 76 -20.25 1.94 -3.91
CA PRO A 76 -21.30 1.78 -4.91
C PRO A 76 -21.18 2.89 -5.95
N PRO A 77 -21.57 2.63 -7.21
CA PRO A 77 -21.43 3.64 -8.27
C PRO A 77 -22.07 4.97 -7.94
N GLN A 78 -23.22 4.96 -7.28
CA GLN A 78 -23.90 6.20 -6.97
C GLN A 78 -23.20 7.00 -5.88
N LEU A 79 -22.26 6.41 -5.17
CA LEU A 79 -21.53 7.09 -4.11
C LEU A 79 -20.09 7.40 -4.49
N ILE A 80 -19.75 7.18 -5.75
CA ILE A 80 -18.36 7.32 -6.17
C ILE A 80 -17.88 8.76 -6.07
N ASN A 81 -18.78 9.72 -6.21
CA ASN A 81 -18.44 11.14 -6.14
C ASN A 81 -18.42 11.68 -4.71
N ILE A 82 -18.78 10.85 -3.75
CA ILE A 82 -18.68 11.21 -2.35
C ILE A 82 -17.30 10.72 -1.88
N SER A 83 -16.72 11.39 -0.92
CA SER A 83 -15.38 11.02 -0.45
C SER A 83 -15.41 9.69 0.29
N ILE A 84 -15.71 8.64 -0.42
CA ILE A 84 -15.69 7.30 0.13
C ILE A 84 -14.38 6.63 -0.25
N LYS A 85 -13.70 6.11 0.75
CA LYS A 85 -12.45 5.44 0.56
C LYS A 85 -12.68 4.11 -0.18
N CYS A 86 -12.05 3.95 -1.33
CA CYS A 86 -12.03 2.66 -2.01
C CYS A 86 -10.60 2.27 -2.27
N GLY A 87 -10.34 0.98 -2.37
CA GLY A 87 -9.01 0.50 -2.67
C GLY A 87 -8.78 -0.92 -2.23
N MET A 88 -7.51 -1.25 -2.08
CA MET A 88 -7.07 -2.61 -1.79
C MET A 88 -6.11 -2.61 -0.63
N GLY A 89 -6.35 -3.51 0.33
CA GLY A 89 -5.37 -3.82 1.36
C GLY A 89 -4.44 -4.88 0.81
N VAL A 90 -3.15 -4.61 0.81
CA VAL A 90 -2.15 -5.46 0.18
C VAL A 90 -1.14 -5.92 1.21
N LYS A 91 -0.86 -7.21 1.23
CA LYS A 91 0.21 -7.76 2.05
C LYS A 91 1.48 -7.81 1.23
N ILE A 92 2.58 -7.31 1.76
CA ILE A 92 3.86 -7.38 1.09
C ILE A 92 4.35 -8.82 1.17
N THR A 93 4.64 -9.41 0.02
CA THR A 93 5.13 -10.78 -0.03
C THR A 93 6.61 -10.85 -0.31
N GLN A 94 7.16 -9.86 -1.02
CA GLN A 94 8.56 -9.91 -1.42
C GLN A 94 9.01 -8.52 -1.85
N PHE A 95 10.22 -8.15 -1.45
CA PHE A 95 10.84 -6.93 -1.98
C PHE A 95 11.73 -7.30 -3.15
N ILE A 96 11.61 -6.53 -4.23
CA ILE A 96 12.51 -6.67 -5.37
C ILE A 96 13.70 -5.75 -5.16
N THR A 97 13.45 -4.47 -4.82
CA THR A 97 14.50 -3.52 -4.49
C THR A 97 13.98 -2.58 -3.42
N GLY A 98 14.91 -2.04 -2.62
CA GLY A 98 14.58 -0.96 -1.70
C GLY A 98 14.03 -1.41 -0.36
N GLU A 99 14.19 -2.67 0.01
CA GLU A 99 13.66 -3.15 1.28
C GLU A 99 14.19 -2.34 2.47
N ALA A 100 15.50 -2.11 2.50
CA ALA A 100 16.10 -1.36 3.61
C ALA A 100 15.55 0.07 3.67
N ASN A 101 15.36 0.68 2.51
CA ASN A 101 14.81 2.03 2.46
C ASN A 101 13.38 2.07 3.00
N TYR A 102 12.59 1.06 2.64
CA TYR A 102 11.23 0.99 3.12
C TYR A 102 11.19 0.80 4.62
N GLN A 103 12.00 -0.12 5.14
CA GLN A 103 12.02 -0.39 6.57
C GLN A 103 12.49 0.82 7.35
N HIS A 104 13.49 1.52 6.82
CA HIS A 104 13.97 2.76 7.46
C HIS A 104 12.87 3.82 7.49
N PHE A 105 12.14 3.95 6.39
CA PHE A 105 11.06 4.92 6.31
C PHE A 105 9.97 4.62 7.33
N ILE A 106 9.58 3.36 7.46
CA ILE A 106 8.57 2.96 8.45
C ILE A 106 9.09 3.23 9.87
N ALA A 107 10.35 2.90 10.13
CA ALA A 107 10.95 3.14 11.45
C ALA A 107 10.96 4.61 11.81
N GLU A 108 11.24 5.47 10.83
CA GLU A 108 11.25 6.91 11.06
C GLU A 108 9.85 7.42 11.40
N MET A 109 8.82 6.88 10.76
CA MET A 109 7.47 7.27 11.09
C MET A 109 7.10 6.85 12.52
N GLN A 110 7.58 5.69 12.96
CA GLN A 110 7.31 5.23 14.31
C GLN A 110 7.93 6.14 15.36
N LYS A 111 9.08 6.71 15.05
CA LYS A 111 9.75 7.59 15.99
C LYS A 111 9.00 8.90 16.24
N ARG A 112 8.08 9.25 15.39
CA ARG A 112 7.36 10.51 15.49
C ARG A 112 6.09 10.41 16.31
N LEU A 113 5.83 9.28 16.88
CA LEU A 113 4.62 9.10 17.68
C LEU A 113 4.75 9.61 19.11
#